data_023051c4d4e5715f3602dcd5c93a9003
#
_entry.id   023051c4d4e5715f3602dcd5c93a9003
#
_cell.length_a   1.000
_cell.length_b   1.000
_cell.length_c   1.000
_cell.angle_alpha   90.00
_cell.angle_beta   90.00
_cell.angle_gamma   90.00
#
_symmetry.space_group_name_H-M   'P 1'
#
loop_
_entity.id
_entity.type
_entity.pdbx_description
1 polymer ?
#
loop_
_entity_poly.entity_id
_entity_poly.type
_entity_poly.pdbx_seq_one_letter_code
_entity_poly.pdbx_strand_id
1 'polypeptide(L)'
;GEFKAAVEPYSRSSMSDEARQNIGGLYGALWEEWQANVKKARPKLALARVTGDPVAWVNAAGGDLAKAALSAGLVDKLGDRVQFGARVAEIAGKDPWSKKPGSFAASELAPYLADIGLPRSGKAIG
;
A
#
# COMPACT_ATOMS: atom_id res chain seq x y z
N GLY A 1 13.03 -16.01 28.28
CA GLY A 1 12.38 -17.00 27.43
C GLY A 1 12.99 -17.01 26.04
N GLU A 2 12.90 -18.08 25.35
CA GLU A 2 13.54 -18.33 24.04
C GLU A 2 13.20 -17.29 22.96
N PHE A 3 12.07 -16.62 23.06
CA PHE A 3 11.61 -15.61 22.09
C PHE A 3 11.87 -14.16 22.50
N LYS A 4 12.69 -13.91 23.52
CA LYS A 4 13.04 -12.55 23.95
C LYS A 4 14.29 -12.04 23.25
N ALA A 5 14.12 -11.37 22.11
CA ALA A 5 15.19 -10.89 21.25
C ALA A 5 15.64 -9.44 21.55
N ALA A 6 15.16 -8.81 22.64
CA ALA A 6 15.43 -7.38 22.90
C ALA A 6 16.92 -7.01 23.10
N VAL A 7 17.74 -7.96 23.50
CA VAL A 7 19.20 -7.75 23.70
C VAL A 7 20.06 -8.25 22.54
N GLU A 8 19.49 -8.90 21.55
CA GLU A 8 20.23 -9.45 20.40
C GLU A 8 21.03 -8.40 19.61
N PRO A 9 20.54 -7.17 19.39
CA PRO A 9 21.30 -6.15 18.67
C PRO A 9 22.63 -5.78 19.33
N TYR A 10 22.76 -6.06 20.65
CA TYR A 10 23.96 -5.74 21.43
C TYR A 10 24.91 -6.92 21.57
N SER A 11 24.46 -8.14 21.30
CA SER A 11 25.23 -9.36 21.58
C SER A 11 25.51 -10.23 20.36
N ARG A 12 24.86 -9.98 19.23
CA ARG A 12 24.97 -10.80 18.01
C ARG A 12 25.07 -9.93 16.76
N SER A 13 25.79 -10.43 15.77
CA SER A 13 25.87 -9.84 14.42
C SER A 13 24.74 -10.29 13.49
N SER A 14 23.89 -11.22 13.93
CA SER A 14 22.76 -11.76 13.17
C SER A 14 21.61 -12.13 14.10
N MET A 15 20.41 -12.17 13.55
CA MET A 15 19.19 -12.59 14.26
C MET A 15 19.27 -14.07 14.65
N SER A 16 18.85 -14.43 15.88
CA SER A 16 18.70 -15.81 16.30
C SER A 16 17.60 -16.53 15.52
N ASP A 17 17.62 -17.88 15.54
CA ASP A 17 16.61 -18.68 14.86
C ASP A 17 15.23 -18.49 15.52
N GLU A 18 15.17 -18.35 16.83
CA GLU A 18 13.94 -18.06 17.59
C GLU A 18 13.36 -16.69 17.25
N ALA A 19 14.22 -15.66 17.17
CA ALA A 19 13.79 -14.32 16.76
C ALA A 19 13.30 -14.32 15.31
N ARG A 20 13.97 -15.04 14.43
CA ARG A 20 13.56 -15.21 13.03
C ARG A 20 12.23 -15.92 12.89
N GLN A 21 12.00 -17.00 13.66
CA GLN A 21 10.74 -17.71 13.69
C GLN A 21 9.59 -16.82 14.20
N ASN A 22 9.82 -16.09 15.28
CA ASN A 22 8.82 -15.20 15.86
C ASN A 22 8.43 -14.07 14.89
N ILE A 23 9.42 -13.40 14.32
CA ILE A 23 9.20 -12.34 13.32
C ILE A 23 8.57 -12.93 12.04
N GLY A 24 9.05 -14.09 11.59
CA GLY A 24 8.52 -14.80 10.44
C GLY A 24 7.05 -15.17 10.62
N GLY A 25 6.66 -15.64 11.81
CA GLY A 25 5.26 -15.91 12.14
C GLY A 25 4.38 -14.67 12.10
N LEU A 26 4.86 -13.55 12.68
CA LEU A 26 4.13 -12.29 12.65
C LEU A 26 3.95 -11.78 11.22
N TYR A 27 5.03 -11.68 10.45
CA TYR A 27 4.95 -11.20 9.07
C TYR A 27 4.17 -12.14 8.17
N GLY A 28 4.24 -13.47 8.40
CA GLY A 28 3.43 -14.45 7.71
C GLY A 28 1.94 -14.20 7.90
N ALA A 29 1.50 -14.02 9.15
CA ALA A 29 0.11 -13.72 9.47
C ALA A 29 -0.38 -12.40 8.85
N LEU A 30 0.43 -11.33 8.93
CA LEU A 30 0.11 -10.05 8.29
C LEU A 30 0.03 -10.16 6.77
N TRP A 31 0.91 -10.95 6.17
CA TRP A 31 0.92 -11.20 4.74
C TRP A 31 -0.31 -11.98 4.27
N GLU A 32 -0.71 -13.01 5.00
CA GLU A 32 -1.92 -13.78 4.72
C GLU A 32 -3.18 -12.92 4.83
N GLU A 33 -3.29 -12.13 5.89
CA GLU A 33 -4.42 -11.22 6.09
C GLU A 33 -4.48 -10.16 4.99
N TRP A 34 -3.34 -9.56 4.61
CA TRP A 34 -3.28 -8.62 3.50
C TRP A 34 -3.74 -9.27 2.19
N GLN A 35 -3.28 -10.48 1.86
CA GLN A 35 -3.71 -11.20 0.66
C GLN A 35 -5.22 -11.50 0.68
N ALA A 36 -5.76 -11.90 1.82
CA ALA A 36 -7.19 -12.16 1.98
C ALA A 36 -8.02 -10.90 1.71
N ASN A 37 -7.61 -9.75 2.28
CA ASN A 37 -8.27 -8.47 2.08
C ASN A 37 -8.18 -7.99 0.62
N VAL A 38 -7.02 -8.14 -0.01
CA VAL A 38 -6.86 -7.82 -1.44
C VAL A 38 -7.75 -8.68 -2.32
N LYS A 39 -7.79 -10.00 -2.10
CA LYS A 39 -8.67 -10.92 -2.84
C LYS A 39 -10.15 -10.59 -2.66
N LYS A 40 -10.55 -10.18 -1.45
CA LYS A 40 -11.93 -9.74 -1.18
C LYS A 40 -12.28 -8.47 -1.95
N ALA A 41 -11.38 -7.49 -2.00
CA ALA A 41 -11.58 -6.23 -2.70
C ALA A 41 -11.49 -6.38 -4.23
N ARG A 42 -10.64 -7.28 -4.72
CA ARG A 42 -10.36 -7.50 -6.14
C ARG A 42 -10.38 -9.00 -6.50
N PRO A 43 -11.57 -9.62 -6.57
CA PRO A 43 -11.70 -11.08 -6.75
C PRO A 43 -11.09 -11.62 -8.06
N LYS A 44 -10.99 -10.76 -9.09
CA LYS A 44 -10.43 -11.11 -10.40
C LYS A 44 -8.92 -10.92 -10.50
N LEU A 45 -8.28 -10.40 -9.44
CA LEU A 45 -6.84 -10.18 -9.42
C LEU A 45 -6.07 -11.49 -9.42
N ALA A 46 -5.11 -11.63 -10.32
CA ALA A 46 -4.17 -12.75 -10.38
C ALA A 46 -3.04 -12.59 -9.33
N LEU A 47 -3.43 -12.43 -8.04
CA LEU A 47 -2.52 -12.09 -6.95
C LEU A 47 -1.35 -13.07 -6.82
N ALA A 48 -1.61 -14.38 -6.87
CA ALA A 48 -0.57 -15.40 -6.74
C ALA A 48 0.51 -15.30 -7.84
N ARG A 49 0.13 -14.90 -9.05
CA ARG A 49 1.08 -14.68 -10.14
C ARG A 49 1.97 -13.46 -9.88
N VAL A 50 1.39 -12.39 -9.35
CA VAL A 50 2.10 -11.14 -9.06
C VAL A 50 3.09 -11.31 -7.90
N THR A 51 2.69 -12.04 -6.86
CA THR A 51 3.49 -12.21 -5.64
C THR A 51 4.46 -13.39 -5.69
N GLY A 52 4.16 -14.41 -6.50
CA GLY A 52 4.97 -15.63 -6.59
C GLY A 52 6.22 -15.47 -7.44
N ASP A 53 6.10 -14.82 -8.60
CA ASP A 53 7.23 -14.50 -9.47
C ASP A 53 7.03 -13.12 -10.13
N PRO A 54 7.37 -12.04 -9.41
CA PRO A 54 7.18 -10.68 -9.90
C PRO A 54 8.04 -10.36 -11.14
N VAL A 55 9.20 -11.00 -11.29
CA VAL A 55 10.09 -10.79 -12.43
C VAL A 55 9.48 -11.41 -13.71
N ALA A 56 9.07 -12.66 -13.64
CA ALA A 56 8.40 -13.31 -14.76
C ALA A 56 7.09 -12.60 -15.12
N TRP A 57 6.34 -12.14 -14.12
CA TRP A 57 5.12 -11.37 -14.34
C TRP A 57 5.36 -10.08 -15.14
N VAL A 58 6.38 -9.29 -14.78
CA VAL A 58 6.73 -8.04 -15.49
C VAL A 58 7.28 -8.33 -16.88
N ASN A 59 8.15 -9.34 -17.02
CA ASN A 59 8.73 -9.73 -18.30
C ASN A 59 7.66 -10.20 -19.31
N ALA A 60 6.61 -10.86 -18.85
CA ALA A 60 5.49 -11.27 -19.71
C ALA A 60 4.72 -10.08 -20.31
N ALA A 61 4.88 -8.87 -19.77
CA ALA A 61 4.35 -7.62 -20.31
C ALA A 61 5.43 -6.80 -21.06
N GLY A 62 6.55 -7.42 -21.44
CA GLY A 62 7.66 -6.74 -22.11
C GLY A 62 8.42 -5.76 -21.23
N GLY A 63 8.42 -5.96 -19.92
CA GLY A 63 9.06 -5.06 -18.95
C GLY A 63 8.22 -3.83 -18.57
N ASP A 64 7.02 -3.68 -19.11
CA ASP A 64 6.12 -2.56 -18.83
C ASP A 64 5.26 -2.85 -17.60
N LEU A 65 5.63 -2.28 -16.46
CA LEU A 65 4.91 -2.45 -15.19
C LEU A 65 3.45 -1.98 -15.24
N ALA A 66 3.14 -0.94 -16.00
CA ALA A 66 1.79 -0.42 -16.09
C ALA A 66 0.88 -1.41 -16.85
N LYS A 67 1.36 -1.96 -17.97
CA LYS A 67 0.66 -3.01 -18.71
C LYS A 67 0.56 -4.30 -17.90
N ALA A 68 1.61 -4.68 -17.18
CA ALA A 68 1.59 -5.83 -16.28
C ALA A 68 0.52 -5.67 -15.19
N ALA A 69 0.44 -4.50 -14.55
CA ALA A 69 -0.56 -4.20 -13.53
C ALA A 69 -1.99 -4.27 -14.09
N LEU A 70 -2.24 -3.71 -15.27
CA LEU A 70 -3.54 -3.77 -15.92
C LEU A 70 -3.93 -5.22 -16.27
N SER A 71 -3.02 -5.98 -16.86
CA SER A 71 -3.27 -7.37 -17.27
C SER A 71 -3.52 -8.31 -16.08
N ALA A 72 -2.92 -8.03 -14.93
CA ALA A 72 -3.13 -8.79 -13.70
C ALA A 72 -4.39 -8.36 -12.92
N GLY A 73 -5.04 -7.27 -13.29
CA GLY A 73 -6.18 -6.72 -12.56
C GLY A 73 -5.82 -5.94 -11.30
N LEU A 74 -4.55 -5.52 -11.16
CA LEU A 74 -4.12 -4.62 -10.07
C LEU A 74 -4.71 -3.22 -10.21
N VAL A 75 -4.88 -2.77 -11.43
CA VAL A 75 -5.53 -1.49 -11.79
C VAL A 75 -6.59 -1.74 -12.84
N ASP A 76 -7.56 -0.83 -12.93
CA ASP A 76 -8.69 -0.96 -13.86
C ASP A 76 -8.46 -0.19 -15.17
N LYS A 77 -7.61 0.84 -15.13
CA LYS A 77 -7.28 1.69 -16.27
C LYS A 77 -5.85 2.21 -16.15
N LEU A 78 -5.24 2.48 -17.27
CA LEU A 78 -4.02 3.28 -17.37
C LEU A 78 -4.39 4.69 -17.81
N GLY A 79 -3.69 5.67 -17.30
CA GLY A 79 -3.90 7.06 -17.65
C GLY A 79 -2.78 7.95 -17.11
N ASP A 80 -2.68 9.14 -17.66
CA ASP A 80 -1.79 10.17 -17.14
C ASP A 80 -2.41 10.90 -15.93
N ARG A 81 -1.64 11.83 -15.35
CA ARG A 81 -2.07 12.60 -14.19
C ARG A 81 -3.32 13.45 -14.47
N VAL A 82 -3.46 13.97 -15.69
CA VAL A 82 -4.60 14.82 -16.08
C VAL A 82 -5.86 13.97 -16.17
N GLN A 83 -5.77 12.79 -16.80
CA GLN A 83 -6.86 11.83 -16.91
C GLN A 83 -7.29 11.31 -15.53
N PHE A 84 -6.34 10.99 -14.65
CA PHE A 84 -6.63 10.61 -13.27
C PHE A 84 -7.35 11.73 -12.53
N GLY A 85 -6.82 12.95 -12.58
CA GLY A 85 -7.41 14.09 -11.91
C GLY A 85 -8.80 14.45 -12.45
N ALA A 86 -9.03 14.35 -13.76
CA ALA A 86 -10.35 14.51 -14.35
C ALA A 86 -11.35 13.49 -13.81
N ARG A 87 -10.93 12.22 -13.67
CA ARG A 87 -11.77 11.16 -13.07
C ARG A 87 -12.08 11.43 -11.61
N VAL A 88 -11.10 11.91 -10.83
CA VAL A 88 -11.35 12.30 -9.44
C VAL A 88 -12.31 13.49 -9.36
N ALA A 89 -12.17 14.48 -10.26
CA ALA A 89 -13.07 15.63 -10.32
C ALA A 89 -14.54 15.27 -10.64
N GLU A 90 -14.79 14.19 -11.38
CA GLU A 90 -16.14 13.66 -11.61
C GLU A 90 -16.78 13.13 -10.32
N ILE A 91 -15.98 12.61 -9.39
CA ILE A 91 -16.43 12.02 -8.13
C ILE A 91 -16.48 13.04 -7.00
N ALA A 92 -15.39 13.78 -6.81
CA ALA A 92 -15.18 14.69 -5.68
C ALA A 92 -15.53 16.16 -5.99
N GLY A 93 -15.74 16.48 -7.26
CA GLY A 93 -15.95 17.86 -7.72
C GLY A 93 -14.65 18.49 -8.24
N LYS A 94 -14.82 19.59 -8.97
CA LYS A 94 -13.70 20.39 -9.50
C LYS A 94 -13.07 21.23 -8.39
N ASP A 95 -11.78 21.45 -8.50
CA ASP A 95 -11.06 22.39 -7.64
C ASP A 95 -11.63 23.80 -7.82
N PRO A 96 -12.19 24.45 -6.79
CA PRO A 96 -12.76 25.80 -6.91
C PRO A 96 -11.69 26.88 -7.12
N TRP A 97 -10.44 26.59 -6.80
CA TRP A 97 -9.33 27.55 -6.81
C TRP A 97 -8.38 27.37 -8.00
N SER A 98 -8.41 26.21 -8.65
CA SER A 98 -7.52 25.89 -9.77
C SER A 98 -8.30 25.49 -11.01
N LYS A 99 -7.94 26.13 -12.14
CA LYS A 99 -8.46 25.77 -13.48
C LYS A 99 -7.49 24.89 -14.27
N LYS A 100 -6.41 24.41 -13.63
CA LYS A 100 -5.43 23.54 -14.32
C LYS A 100 -6.07 22.22 -14.72
N PRO A 101 -5.74 21.68 -15.91
CA PRO A 101 -6.22 20.36 -16.31
C PRO A 101 -5.87 19.30 -15.27
N GLY A 102 -6.85 18.48 -14.90
CA GLY A 102 -6.67 17.42 -13.90
C GLY A 102 -6.66 17.91 -12.45
N SER A 103 -7.04 19.18 -12.16
CA SER A 103 -7.30 19.61 -10.79
C SER A 103 -8.67 19.15 -10.32
N PHE A 104 -8.77 18.84 -9.03
CA PHE A 104 -9.98 18.34 -8.38
C PHE A 104 -10.09 18.87 -6.95
N ALA A 105 -11.30 18.85 -6.39
CA ALA A 105 -11.52 19.25 -5.00
C ALA A 105 -10.80 18.29 -4.06
N ALA A 106 -9.94 18.83 -3.20
CA ALA A 106 -9.17 18.07 -2.23
C ALA A 106 -9.02 18.87 -0.93
N SER A 107 -8.86 18.18 0.17
CA SER A 107 -8.47 18.74 1.46
C SER A 107 -7.15 18.15 1.89
N GLU A 108 -6.34 18.93 2.59
CA GLU A 108 -5.18 18.39 3.27
C GLU A 108 -5.61 17.50 4.44
N LEU A 109 -4.82 16.47 4.73
CA LEU A 109 -5.14 15.48 5.76
C LEU A 109 -5.25 16.11 7.16
N ALA A 110 -4.34 17.00 7.52
CA ALA A 110 -4.31 17.57 8.87
C ALA A 110 -5.54 18.45 9.20
N PRO A 111 -5.97 19.39 8.35
CA PRO A 111 -7.24 20.08 8.54
C PRO A 111 -8.45 19.16 8.58
N TYR A 112 -8.51 18.16 7.69
CA TYR A 112 -9.59 17.18 7.67
C TYR A 112 -9.68 16.39 8.98
N LEU A 113 -8.55 15.86 9.50
CA LEU A 113 -8.51 15.15 10.77
C LEU A 113 -8.91 16.05 11.96
N ALA A 114 -8.58 17.33 11.89
CA ALA A 114 -9.00 18.30 12.92
C ALA A 114 -10.51 18.54 12.91
N ASP A 115 -11.12 18.58 11.74
CA ASP A 115 -12.56 18.81 11.56
C ASP A 115 -13.39 17.61 12.02
N ILE A 116 -12.99 16.38 11.70
CA ILE A 116 -13.71 15.17 12.14
C ILE A 116 -13.42 14.77 13.61
N GLY A 117 -12.64 15.57 14.33
CA GLY A 117 -12.42 15.36 15.78
C GLY A 117 -11.47 14.20 16.12
N LEU A 118 -10.71 13.66 15.17
CA LEU A 118 -9.68 12.70 15.51
C LEU A 118 -8.58 13.37 16.35
N PRO A 119 -8.06 12.71 17.38
CA PRO A 119 -7.02 13.29 18.21
C PRO A 119 -5.81 13.63 17.34
N ARG A 120 -5.42 14.91 17.33
CA ARG A 120 -4.10 15.30 16.87
C ARG A 120 -3.11 14.46 17.68
N SER A 121 -2.11 13.86 17.03
CA SER A 121 -1.07 13.11 17.73
C SER A 121 -0.63 13.94 18.93
N GLY A 122 -1.11 13.55 20.10
CA GLY A 122 -0.83 14.25 21.33
C GLY A 122 0.65 14.20 21.59
N LYS A 123 1.15 15.17 22.34
CA LYS A 123 2.49 15.18 22.92
C LYS A 123 2.84 13.76 23.32
N ALA A 124 3.96 13.25 22.82
CA ALA A 124 4.55 12.05 23.35
C ALA A 124 4.57 12.20 24.87
N ILE A 125 3.94 11.26 25.55
CA ILE A 125 4.03 11.18 27.00
C ILE A 125 5.49 10.86 27.26
N GLY A 126 6.23 11.87 27.71
CA GLY A 126 7.62 11.72 28.14
C GLY A 126 7.70 10.93 29.45
#